data_791b7226d3ac22dd1825c89ecc1c0f71
#
_entry.id   791b7226d3ac22dd1825c89ecc1c0f71
#
_cell.length_a   1.000
_cell.length_b   1.000
_cell.length_c   1.000
_cell.angle_alpha   90.00
_cell.angle_beta   90.00
_cell.angle_gamma   90.00
#
_symmetry.space_group_name_H-M   'P 1'
#
loop_
_entity.id
_entity.type
_entity.pdbx_description
1 polymer ?
#
loop_
_entity_poly.entity_id
_entity_poly.type
_entity_poly.pdbx_seq_one_letter_code
_entity_poly.pdbx_strand_id
1 'polypeptide(L)'
;LDHGGDLFIFFDAIPKLECITIISFMYTRPMTKNSFSTRTQRKAEATRLAIIEHAEALILEGGGAALTLDAVAERADVAVQTIYNRVGGRSALLMAVAERAFEENKVYMDAAYAAAGTPLERLQKAAEGYFQFAFERPNEFRLLADPPNEPQALARVSELVRHQNSKMEAVIADGICDGSIDPSIDPSLATTSMWAAANGVLSLIWRADSAPPGPEMMQRLLEQWMRIVLKGLTS
;
A
#
# COMPACT_ATOMS: atom_id res chain seq x y z
N LEU A 1 26.92 3.58 -1.71
CA LEU A 1 26.84 2.65 -2.86
C LEU A 1 25.44 2.82 -3.40
N ASP A 2 25.40 3.47 -4.54
CA ASP A 2 24.23 3.95 -5.23
C ASP A 2 23.51 2.77 -5.91
N HIS A 3 22.41 2.28 -5.33
CA HIS A 3 21.56 1.22 -5.90
C HIS A 3 20.24 1.76 -6.46
N GLY A 4 20.13 3.08 -6.65
CA GLY A 4 18.90 3.73 -7.13
C GLY A 4 18.68 3.72 -8.65
N GLY A 5 19.66 3.29 -9.45
CA GLY A 5 19.62 3.41 -10.93
C GLY A 5 18.92 2.29 -11.68
N ASP A 6 18.96 1.07 -11.17
CA ASP A 6 18.58 -0.12 -11.95
C ASP A 6 17.10 -0.52 -11.81
N LEU A 7 16.36 0.08 -10.89
CA LEU A 7 14.94 -0.24 -10.69
C LEU A 7 14.04 0.36 -11.77
N PHE A 8 14.47 1.42 -12.46
CA PHE A 8 13.71 2.06 -13.55
C PHE A 8 13.61 1.24 -14.84
N ILE A 9 14.49 0.27 -15.05
CA ILE A 9 14.46 -0.60 -16.23
C ILE A 9 13.35 -1.66 -16.15
N PHE A 10 12.78 -1.85 -14.95
CA PHE A 10 11.79 -2.89 -14.66
C PHE A 10 10.43 -2.68 -15.37
N PHE A 11 10.10 -1.44 -15.73
CA PHE A 11 8.79 -1.07 -16.29
C PHE A 11 8.73 -0.94 -17.81
N ASP A 12 9.86 -1.01 -18.52
CA ASP A 12 9.84 -0.89 -19.98
C ASP A 12 9.28 -2.15 -20.71
N ALA A 13 9.06 -3.25 -19.98
CA ALA A 13 8.45 -4.47 -20.53
C ALA A 13 6.93 -4.57 -20.34
N ILE A 14 6.33 -3.65 -19.58
CA ILE A 14 4.88 -3.49 -19.50
C ILE A 14 4.49 -2.47 -20.58
N PRO A 15 3.53 -2.76 -21.49
CA PRO A 15 3.12 -1.79 -22.48
C PRO A 15 2.76 -0.48 -21.77
N LYS A 16 3.47 0.61 -22.15
CA LYS A 16 3.19 1.97 -21.68
C LYS A 16 1.78 2.36 -22.10
N LEU A 17 0.79 1.88 -21.39
CA LEU A 17 -0.52 2.48 -21.39
C LEU A 17 -0.36 3.84 -20.71
N GLU A 18 -0.72 4.87 -21.45
CA GLU A 18 -0.74 6.30 -21.16
C GLU A 18 -1.09 6.71 -19.71
N CYS A 19 -0.39 6.16 -18.72
CA CYS A 19 -0.56 6.48 -17.30
C CYS A 19 -0.22 7.95 -16.97
N ILE A 20 0.63 8.59 -17.78
CA ILE A 20 1.05 9.98 -17.52
C ILE A 20 -0.13 10.94 -17.65
N THR A 21 -1.08 10.70 -18.57
CA THR A 21 -2.25 11.56 -18.77
C THR A 21 -3.29 11.38 -17.66
N ILE A 22 -3.42 10.18 -17.09
CA ILE A 22 -4.38 9.90 -16.01
C ILE A 22 -3.88 10.51 -14.69
N ILE A 23 -2.58 10.42 -14.41
CA ILE A 23 -1.99 11.04 -13.21
C ILE A 23 -2.13 12.56 -13.26
N SER A 24 -1.94 13.20 -14.44
CA SER A 24 -2.14 14.64 -14.60
C SER A 24 -3.62 15.05 -14.41
N PHE A 25 -4.57 14.19 -14.83
CA PHE A 25 -6.00 14.49 -14.68
C PHE A 25 -6.50 14.23 -13.24
N MET A 26 -5.93 13.29 -12.50
CA MET A 26 -6.29 13.05 -11.09
C MET A 26 -5.71 14.11 -10.14
N TYR A 27 -4.59 14.75 -10.50
CA TYR A 27 -4.05 15.88 -9.74
C TYR A 27 -4.79 17.21 -9.99
N THR A 28 -5.58 17.30 -11.06
CA THR A 28 -6.48 18.44 -11.31
C THR A 28 -7.90 18.18 -10.81
N ARG A 29 -8.05 17.49 -9.68
CA ARG A 29 -9.33 17.50 -8.96
C ARG A 29 -9.62 18.96 -8.63
N PRO A 30 -10.76 19.53 -9.08
CA PRO A 30 -11.12 20.88 -8.66
C PRO A 30 -11.22 20.79 -7.13
N MET A 31 -10.33 21.48 -6.44
CA MET A 31 -10.47 21.71 -5.01
C MET A 31 -11.85 22.33 -4.81
N THR A 32 -12.80 21.53 -4.35
CA THR A 32 -14.05 22.09 -3.86
C THR A 32 -13.65 23.16 -2.87
N LYS A 33 -14.00 24.40 -3.20
CA LYS A 33 -13.87 25.57 -2.35
C LYS A 33 -14.62 25.29 -1.05
N ASN A 34 -13.94 24.67 -0.08
CA ASN A 34 -14.45 24.59 1.25
C ASN A 34 -13.34 24.91 2.25
N SER A 35 -13.61 25.97 2.98
CA SER A 35 -12.90 26.56 4.10
C SER A 35 -11.52 27.14 3.77
N PHE A 36 -11.43 28.45 3.87
CA PHE A 36 -10.17 29.18 4.04
C PHE A 36 -9.47 28.68 5.31
N SER A 37 -8.60 27.67 5.16
CA SER A 37 -7.75 27.29 6.28
C SER A 37 -6.87 28.47 6.61
N THR A 38 -6.95 28.94 7.85
CA THR A 38 -6.13 30.07 8.30
C THR A 38 -4.64 29.71 8.18
N ARG A 39 -3.76 30.70 8.10
CA ARG A 39 -2.30 30.48 8.12
C ARG A 39 -1.88 29.56 9.28
N THR A 40 -2.53 29.73 10.43
CA THR A 40 -2.30 28.92 11.62
C THR A 40 -2.70 27.46 11.41
N GLN A 41 -3.83 27.20 10.77
CA GLN A 41 -4.28 25.82 10.47
C GLN A 41 -3.34 25.14 9.47
N ARG A 42 -2.89 25.84 8.43
CA ARG A 42 -1.91 25.29 7.46
C ARG A 42 -0.58 24.95 8.13
N LYS A 43 -0.08 25.82 9.03
CA LYS A 43 1.15 25.55 9.79
C LYS A 43 0.95 24.35 10.73
N ALA A 44 -0.20 24.25 11.37
CA ALA A 44 -0.54 23.13 12.23
C ALA A 44 -0.55 21.79 11.48
N GLU A 45 -1.15 21.76 10.29
CA GLU A 45 -1.19 20.57 9.44
C GLU A 45 0.19 20.20 8.88
N ALA A 46 0.97 21.18 8.45
CA ALA A 46 2.35 20.94 8.01
C ALA A 46 3.20 20.32 9.14
N THR A 47 3.05 20.81 10.37
CA THR A 47 3.74 20.23 11.54
C THR A 47 3.25 18.80 11.81
N ARG A 48 1.94 18.55 11.71
CA ARG A 48 1.36 17.21 11.87
C ARG A 48 1.93 16.22 10.87
N LEU A 49 1.98 16.60 9.60
CA LEU A 49 2.54 15.75 8.53
C LEU A 49 4.02 15.46 8.75
N ALA A 50 4.83 16.46 9.11
CA ALA A 50 6.25 16.26 9.41
C ALA A 50 6.45 15.29 10.57
N ILE A 51 5.64 15.39 11.64
CA ILE A 51 5.70 14.45 12.78
C ILE A 51 5.42 13.01 12.30
N ILE A 52 4.42 12.80 11.44
CA ILE A 52 4.07 11.48 10.90
C ILE A 52 5.20 10.94 10.01
N GLU A 53 5.80 11.76 9.14
CA GLU A 53 6.93 11.39 8.30
C GLU A 53 8.15 10.93 9.10
N HIS A 54 8.49 11.66 10.15
CA HIS A 54 9.60 11.26 11.02
C HIS A 54 9.29 10.00 11.85
N ALA A 55 8.04 9.81 12.24
CA ALA A 55 7.60 8.59 12.91
C ALA A 55 7.70 7.36 11.99
N GLU A 56 7.29 7.51 10.74
CA GLU A 56 7.43 6.49 9.70
C GLU A 56 8.89 6.09 9.50
N ALA A 57 9.79 7.08 9.31
CA ALA A 57 11.22 6.83 9.16
C ALA A 57 11.82 6.05 10.35
N LEU A 58 11.44 6.38 11.57
CA LEU A 58 11.89 5.65 12.78
C LEU A 58 11.41 4.19 12.80
N ILE A 59 10.16 3.93 12.39
CA ILE A 59 9.63 2.56 12.32
C ILE A 59 10.40 1.74 11.27
N LEU A 60 10.73 2.34 10.14
CA LEU A 60 11.46 1.67 9.06
C LEU A 60 12.91 1.35 9.42
N GLU A 61 13.55 2.23 10.19
CA GLU A 61 14.94 2.06 10.63
C GLU A 61 15.08 1.02 11.75
N GLY A 62 14.17 1.01 12.71
CA GLY A 62 14.32 0.24 13.96
C GLY A 62 13.06 -0.53 14.41
N GLY A 63 12.06 -0.65 13.54
CA GLY A 63 10.78 -1.28 13.86
C GLY A 63 9.92 -0.46 14.82
N GLY A 64 8.80 -1.03 15.23
CA GLY A 64 7.86 -0.36 16.13
C GLY A 64 8.46 0.03 17.49
N ALA A 65 9.51 -0.66 17.95
CA ALA A 65 10.19 -0.34 19.21
C ALA A 65 10.99 0.97 19.14
N ALA A 66 11.50 1.35 17.97
CA ALA A 66 12.23 2.61 17.77
C ALA A 66 11.32 3.84 17.84
N LEU A 67 10.02 3.67 17.66
CA LEU A 67 9.05 4.76 17.74
C LEU A 67 8.79 5.15 19.19
N THR A 68 9.52 6.12 19.70
CA THR A 68 9.24 6.81 20.96
C THR A 68 8.87 8.27 20.68
N LEU A 69 8.07 8.88 21.56
CA LEU A 69 7.69 10.28 21.37
C LEU A 69 8.90 11.21 21.46
N ASP A 70 9.89 10.88 22.28
CA ASP A 70 11.12 11.64 22.41
C ASP A 70 11.96 11.59 21.12
N ALA A 71 12.12 10.40 20.52
CA ALA A 71 12.83 10.23 19.25
C ALA A 71 12.16 10.98 18.10
N VAL A 72 10.83 10.96 18.06
CA VAL A 72 10.07 11.72 17.05
C VAL A 72 10.19 13.22 17.30
N ALA A 73 10.11 13.67 18.54
CA ALA A 73 10.26 15.08 18.92
C ALA A 73 11.62 15.65 18.53
N GLU A 74 12.69 14.90 18.81
CA GLU A 74 14.06 15.25 18.43
C GLU A 74 14.20 15.35 16.91
N ARG A 75 13.71 14.34 16.16
CA ARG A 75 13.87 14.28 14.71
C ARG A 75 13.02 15.31 13.98
N ALA A 76 11.83 15.63 14.49
CA ALA A 76 10.92 16.63 13.93
C ALA A 76 11.20 18.07 14.41
N ASP A 77 12.19 18.25 15.28
CA ASP A 77 12.52 19.53 15.91
C ASP A 77 11.30 20.21 16.58
N VAL A 78 10.58 19.43 17.38
CA VAL A 78 9.39 19.91 18.12
C VAL A 78 9.40 19.42 19.57
N ALA A 79 8.69 20.10 20.43
CA ALA A 79 8.46 19.60 21.79
C ALA A 79 7.52 18.38 21.77
N VAL A 80 7.72 17.41 22.67
CA VAL A 80 6.82 16.25 22.85
C VAL A 80 5.36 16.67 23.05
N GLN A 81 5.12 17.78 23.77
CA GLN A 81 3.78 18.35 23.93
C GLN A 81 3.15 18.76 22.59
N THR A 82 3.95 19.15 21.59
CA THR A 82 3.46 19.45 20.25
C THR A 82 2.95 18.20 19.56
N ILE A 83 3.60 17.05 19.75
CA ILE A 83 3.16 15.75 19.21
C ILE A 83 1.79 15.39 19.82
N TYR A 84 1.64 15.48 21.14
CA TYR A 84 0.36 15.25 21.81
C TYR A 84 -0.75 16.15 21.26
N ASN A 85 -0.46 17.42 21.05
CA ASN A 85 -1.44 18.39 20.58
C ASN A 85 -1.81 18.23 19.09
N ARG A 86 -0.94 17.62 18.26
CA ARG A 86 -1.12 17.50 16.80
C ARG A 86 -1.60 16.12 16.37
N VAL A 87 -1.14 15.09 17.03
CA VAL A 87 -1.40 13.69 16.63
C VAL A 87 -2.01 12.89 17.78
N GLY A 88 -1.54 13.12 19.00
CA GLY A 88 -1.89 12.32 20.17
C GLY A 88 -0.68 11.57 20.73
N GLY A 89 -0.92 10.49 21.47
CA GLY A 89 0.13 9.64 22.01
C GLY A 89 0.72 8.67 20.97
N ARG A 90 1.60 7.78 21.42
CA ARG A 90 2.30 6.80 20.57
C ARG A 90 1.36 5.96 19.72
N SER A 91 0.27 5.44 20.29
CA SER A 91 -0.72 4.64 19.54
C SER A 91 -1.42 5.45 18.45
N ALA A 92 -1.77 6.71 18.71
CA ALA A 92 -2.37 7.59 17.71
C ALA A 92 -1.39 7.90 16.57
N LEU A 93 -0.10 8.02 16.89
CA LEU A 93 0.95 8.24 15.91
C LEU A 93 1.14 7.00 15.00
N LEU A 94 1.16 5.80 15.58
CA LEU A 94 1.19 4.55 14.82
C LEU A 94 -0.02 4.39 13.88
N MET A 95 -1.22 4.73 14.37
CA MET A 95 -2.42 4.74 13.54
C MET A 95 -2.31 5.73 12.38
N ALA A 96 -1.82 6.94 12.65
CA ALA A 96 -1.67 7.96 11.61
C ALA A 96 -0.66 7.56 10.52
N VAL A 97 0.44 6.88 10.88
CA VAL A 97 1.41 6.31 9.94
C VAL A 97 0.75 5.21 9.09
N ALA A 98 0.03 4.27 9.71
CA ALA A 98 -0.66 3.21 9.00
C ALA A 98 -1.76 3.73 8.06
N GLU A 99 -2.54 4.72 8.49
CA GLU A 99 -3.57 5.36 7.67
C GLU A 99 -2.97 6.06 6.45
N ARG A 100 -1.84 6.75 6.60
CA ARG A 100 -1.13 7.38 5.49
C ARG A 100 -0.67 6.35 4.46
N ALA A 101 0.02 5.29 4.90
CA ALA A 101 0.47 4.22 4.02
C ALA A 101 -0.72 3.57 3.27
N PHE A 102 -1.85 3.41 3.95
CA PHE A 102 -3.05 2.86 3.34
C PHE A 102 -3.70 3.78 2.32
N GLU A 103 -3.79 5.09 2.58
CA GLU A 103 -4.31 6.05 1.60
C GLU A 103 -3.44 6.10 0.33
N GLU A 104 -2.12 5.93 0.45
CA GLU A 104 -1.25 5.77 -0.72
C GLU A 104 -1.54 4.48 -1.48
N ASN A 105 -1.69 3.34 -0.79
CA ASN A 105 -2.09 2.08 -1.41
C ASN A 105 -3.43 2.18 -2.17
N LYS A 106 -4.42 2.89 -1.59
CA LYS A 106 -5.72 3.09 -2.25
C LYS A 106 -5.60 3.73 -3.64
N VAL A 107 -4.65 4.62 -3.85
CA VAL A 107 -4.49 5.29 -5.16
C VAL A 107 -4.24 4.25 -6.25
N TYR A 108 -3.41 3.24 -5.97
CA TYR A 108 -3.10 2.16 -6.91
C TYR A 108 -4.27 1.18 -7.07
N MET A 109 -4.87 0.79 -5.96
CA MET A 109 -5.87 -0.27 -5.94
C MET A 109 -7.25 0.17 -6.43
N ASP A 110 -7.71 1.37 -6.06
CA ASP A 110 -9.05 1.85 -6.45
C ASP A 110 -9.15 2.05 -7.97
N ALA A 111 -8.08 2.52 -8.61
CA ALA A 111 -8.01 2.65 -10.06
C ALA A 111 -8.11 1.27 -10.75
N ALA A 112 -7.45 0.25 -10.19
CA ALA A 112 -7.47 -1.10 -10.72
C ALA A 112 -8.85 -1.76 -10.61
N TYR A 113 -9.51 -1.65 -9.45
CA TYR A 113 -10.85 -2.21 -9.25
C TYR A 113 -11.94 -1.50 -10.07
N ALA A 114 -11.78 -0.20 -10.34
CA ALA A 114 -12.69 0.58 -11.16
C ALA A 114 -12.41 0.44 -12.68
N ALA A 115 -11.36 -0.26 -13.08
CA ALA A 115 -11.00 -0.41 -14.48
C ALA A 115 -12.07 -1.17 -15.27
N ALA A 116 -12.25 -0.78 -16.53
CA ALA A 116 -13.07 -1.54 -17.47
C ALA A 116 -12.39 -2.88 -17.81
N GLY A 117 -13.21 -3.90 -18.10
CA GLY A 117 -12.74 -5.24 -18.50
C GLY A 117 -13.51 -6.35 -17.79
N THR A 118 -13.16 -7.57 -18.14
CA THR A 118 -13.68 -8.79 -17.50
C THR A 118 -13.22 -8.88 -16.04
N PRO A 119 -13.87 -9.67 -15.18
CA PRO A 119 -13.43 -9.89 -13.81
C PRO A 119 -11.97 -10.35 -13.71
N LEU A 120 -11.53 -11.26 -14.59
CA LEU A 120 -10.13 -11.72 -14.61
C LEU A 120 -9.13 -10.61 -14.98
N GLU A 121 -9.47 -9.76 -15.95
CA GLU A 121 -8.64 -8.59 -16.31
C GLU A 121 -8.58 -7.57 -15.15
N ARG A 122 -9.68 -7.37 -14.43
CA ARG A 122 -9.73 -6.50 -13.25
C ARG A 122 -8.86 -7.05 -12.10
N LEU A 123 -8.89 -8.37 -11.85
CA LEU A 123 -8.00 -9.03 -10.87
C LEU A 123 -6.53 -8.91 -11.27
N GLN A 124 -6.23 -9.07 -12.56
CA GLN A 124 -4.86 -8.88 -13.06
C GLN A 124 -4.39 -7.45 -12.82
N LYS A 125 -5.18 -6.44 -13.18
CA LYS A 125 -4.86 -5.02 -12.94
C LYS A 125 -4.71 -4.71 -11.45
N ALA A 126 -5.53 -5.33 -10.59
CA ALA A 126 -5.40 -5.17 -9.14
C ALA A 126 -4.06 -5.71 -8.62
N ALA A 127 -3.62 -6.87 -9.12
CA ALA A 127 -2.31 -7.41 -8.77
C ALA A 127 -1.15 -6.56 -9.31
N GLU A 128 -1.25 -6.08 -10.56
CA GLU A 128 -0.27 -5.14 -11.15
C GLU A 128 -0.16 -3.87 -10.30
N GLY A 129 -1.31 -3.25 -9.92
CA GLY A 129 -1.33 -2.08 -9.04
C GLY A 129 -0.74 -2.35 -7.66
N TYR A 130 -0.98 -3.52 -7.08
CA TYR A 130 -0.42 -3.93 -5.80
C TYR A 130 1.11 -4.07 -5.85
N PHE A 131 1.63 -4.69 -6.91
CA PHE A 131 3.07 -4.84 -7.13
C PHE A 131 3.71 -3.49 -7.42
N GLN A 132 3.07 -2.65 -8.24
CA GLN A 132 3.54 -1.30 -8.51
C GLN A 132 3.65 -0.48 -7.21
N PHE A 133 2.65 -0.52 -6.34
CA PHE A 133 2.71 0.10 -5.01
C PHE A 133 3.90 -0.43 -4.18
N ALA A 134 4.11 -1.75 -4.15
CA ALA A 134 5.21 -2.34 -3.39
C ALA A 134 6.60 -1.89 -3.88
N PHE A 135 6.76 -1.64 -5.18
CA PHE A 135 8.04 -1.20 -5.75
C PHE A 135 8.24 0.31 -5.69
N GLU A 136 7.19 1.10 -5.93
CA GLU A 136 7.29 2.56 -5.91
C GLU A 136 7.24 3.14 -4.50
N ARG A 137 6.60 2.41 -3.57
CA ARG A 137 6.38 2.81 -2.18
C ARG A 137 6.80 1.69 -1.20
N PRO A 138 8.05 1.24 -1.24
CA PRO A 138 8.49 0.06 -0.47
C PRO A 138 8.36 0.25 1.03
N ASN A 139 8.49 1.46 1.51
CA ASN A 139 8.38 1.81 2.93
C ASN A 139 6.93 1.67 3.41
N GLU A 140 6.01 2.29 2.72
CA GLU A 140 4.58 2.25 3.00
C GLU A 140 4.04 0.84 2.83
N PHE A 141 4.51 0.13 1.79
CA PHE A 141 4.15 -1.27 1.60
C PHE A 141 4.60 -2.13 2.79
N ARG A 142 5.84 -1.98 3.25
CA ARG A 142 6.37 -2.74 4.40
C ARG A 142 5.58 -2.47 5.68
N LEU A 143 5.18 -1.23 5.93
CA LEU A 143 4.33 -0.87 7.07
C LEU A 143 2.96 -1.57 7.05
N LEU A 144 2.39 -1.78 5.87
CA LEU A 144 1.11 -2.47 5.72
C LEU A 144 1.26 -4.00 5.75
N ALA A 145 2.37 -4.54 5.22
CA ALA A 145 2.64 -5.96 5.18
C ALA A 145 3.09 -6.52 6.55
N ASP A 146 3.81 -5.72 7.34
CA ASP A 146 4.33 -6.06 8.66
C ASP A 146 4.10 -4.90 9.66
N PRO A 147 2.83 -4.64 10.02
CA PRO A 147 2.48 -3.52 10.89
C PRO A 147 3.02 -3.72 12.31
N PRO A 148 3.40 -2.62 13.01
CA PRO A 148 3.83 -2.67 14.40
C PRO A 148 2.81 -3.38 15.30
N ASN A 149 3.29 -4.22 16.22
CA ASN A 149 2.46 -5.02 17.12
C ASN A 149 1.87 -4.18 18.27
N GLU A 150 0.95 -3.28 17.92
CA GLU A 150 0.18 -2.44 18.84
C GLU A 150 -1.32 -2.69 18.62
N PRO A 151 -2.08 -3.09 19.64
CA PRO A 151 -3.46 -3.56 19.45
C PRO A 151 -4.38 -2.58 18.71
N GLN A 152 -4.27 -1.28 18.99
CA GLN A 152 -5.11 -0.26 18.33
C GLN A 152 -4.72 -0.05 16.87
N ALA A 153 -3.42 -0.02 16.56
CA ALA A 153 -2.92 0.11 15.19
C ALA A 153 -3.26 -1.14 14.37
N LEU A 154 -3.08 -2.34 14.94
CA LEU A 154 -3.47 -3.59 14.30
C LEU A 154 -4.96 -3.68 14.01
N ALA A 155 -5.82 -3.26 14.94
CA ALA A 155 -7.26 -3.23 14.72
C ALA A 155 -7.64 -2.31 13.55
N ARG A 156 -7.01 -1.13 13.48
CA ARG A 156 -7.24 -0.17 12.39
C ARG A 156 -6.73 -0.68 11.05
N VAL A 157 -5.51 -1.22 10.99
CA VAL A 157 -4.96 -1.83 9.77
C VAL A 157 -5.84 -2.99 9.30
N SER A 158 -6.29 -3.86 10.22
CA SER A 158 -7.18 -4.97 9.87
C SER A 158 -8.52 -4.50 9.30
N GLU A 159 -9.08 -3.41 9.79
CA GLU A 159 -10.29 -2.79 9.23
C GLU A 159 -10.06 -2.30 7.81
N LEU A 160 -8.96 -1.57 7.58
CA LEU A 160 -8.59 -1.03 6.28
C LEU A 160 -8.33 -2.14 5.25
N VAL A 161 -7.58 -3.17 5.63
CA VAL A 161 -7.32 -4.35 4.79
C VAL A 161 -8.63 -5.07 4.45
N ARG A 162 -9.52 -5.28 5.41
CA ARG A 162 -10.81 -5.93 5.17
C ARG A 162 -11.66 -5.12 4.19
N HIS A 163 -11.68 -3.79 4.31
CA HIS A 163 -12.37 -2.94 3.35
C HIS A 163 -11.79 -3.06 1.93
N GLN A 164 -10.48 -3.14 1.80
CA GLN A 164 -9.85 -3.31 0.49
C GLN A 164 -10.11 -4.70 -0.09
N ASN A 165 -10.02 -5.74 0.74
CA ASN A 165 -10.30 -7.12 0.34
C ASN A 165 -11.74 -7.30 -0.14
N SER A 166 -12.73 -6.62 0.47
CA SER A 166 -14.12 -6.71 0.02
C SER A 166 -14.34 -6.26 -1.41
N LYS A 167 -13.48 -5.38 -1.95
CA LYS A 167 -13.53 -4.98 -3.37
C LYS A 167 -13.04 -6.10 -4.28
N MET A 168 -12.00 -6.82 -3.89
CA MET A 168 -11.52 -8.00 -4.62
C MET A 168 -12.54 -9.14 -4.57
N GLU A 169 -13.13 -9.39 -3.40
CA GLU A 169 -14.22 -10.36 -3.24
C GLU A 169 -15.38 -10.07 -4.20
N ALA A 170 -15.77 -8.81 -4.36
CA ALA A 170 -16.82 -8.42 -5.30
C ALA A 170 -16.43 -8.72 -6.75
N VAL A 171 -15.17 -8.49 -7.15
CA VAL A 171 -14.69 -8.82 -8.51
C VAL A 171 -14.71 -10.33 -8.75
N ILE A 172 -14.32 -11.15 -7.76
CA ILE A 172 -14.38 -12.61 -7.85
C ILE A 172 -15.84 -13.07 -7.96
N ALA A 173 -16.75 -12.50 -7.16
CA ALA A 173 -18.17 -12.81 -7.23
C ALA A 173 -18.79 -12.45 -8.59
N ASP A 174 -18.41 -11.32 -9.19
CA ASP A 174 -18.80 -10.96 -10.58
C ASP A 174 -18.34 -12.03 -11.57
N GLY A 175 -17.10 -12.55 -11.44
CA GLY A 175 -16.56 -13.59 -12.30
C GLY A 175 -17.24 -14.97 -12.13
N ILE A 176 -17.69 -15.28 -10.92
CA ILE A 176 -18.52 -16.47 -10.68
C ILE A 176 -19.90 -16.30 -11.37
N CYS A 177 -20.49 -15.11 -11.26
CA CYS A 177 -21.78 -14.82 -11.86
C CYS A 177 -21.76 -14.86 -13.39
N ASP A 178 -20.68 -14.41 -14.03
CA ASP A 178 -20.56 -14.43 -15.51
C ASP A 178 -19.94 -15.73 -16.06
N GLY A 179 -19.54 -16.64 -15.16
CA GLY A 179 -18.99 -17.96 -15.51
C GLY A 179 -17.51 -17.95 -15.89
N SER A 180 -16.80 -16.84 -15.73
CA SER A 180 -15.36 -16.74 -16.01
C SER A 180 -14.49 -17.27 -14.84
N ILE A 181 -15.09 -17.43 -13.65
CA ILE A 181 -14.45 -18.00 -12.46
C ILE A 181 -15.28 -19.23 -12.01
N ASP A 182 -14.56 -20.27 -11.56
CA ASP A 182 -15.16 -21.52 -11.08
C ASP A 182 -16.12 -21.24 -9.91
N PRO A 183 -17.39 -21.68 -9.99
CA PRO A 183 -18.40 -21.46 -8.95
C PRO A 183 -18.10 -22.16 -7.62
N SER A 184 -17.15 -23.09 -7.57
CA SER A 184 -16.69 -23.72 -6.32
C SER A 184 -15.74 -22.82 -5.50
N ILE A 185 -15.26 -21.73 -6.06
CA ILE A 185 -14.37 -20.78 -5.41
C ILE A 185 -15.16 -19.94 -4.40
N ASP A 186 -14.70 -19.93 -3.14
CA ASP A 186 -15.16 -18.98 -2.13
C ASP A 186 -14.42 -17.65 -2.30
N PRO A 187 -15.10 -16.52 -2.58
CA PRO A 187 -14.45 -15.24 -2.86
C PRO A 187 -13.59 -14.72 -1.72
N SER A 188 -14.02 -14.93 -0.46
CA SER A 188 -13.28 -14.42 0.72
C SER A 188 -12.02 -15.24 0.99
N LEU A 189 -12.11 -16.57 0.87
CA LEU A 189 -10.94 -17.45 1.01
C LEU A 189 -9.95 -17.25 -0.13
N ALA A 190 -10.42 -17.09 -1.37
CA ALA A 190 -9.59 -16.80 -2.54
C ALA A 190 -8.85 -15.47 -2.38
N THR A 191 -9.57 -14.40 -2.02
CA THR A 191 -9.00 -13.07 -1.77
C THR A 191 -7.90 -13.13 -0.71
N THR A 192 -8.17 -13.76 0.44
CA THR A 192 -7.21 -13.88 1.53
C THR A 192 -5.97 -14.67 1.10
N SER A 193 -6.16 -15.77 0.37
CA SER A 193 -5.07 -16.62 -0.13
C SER A 193 -4.19 -15.90 -1.14
N MET A 194 -4.81 -15.17 -2.08
CA MET A 194 -4.10 -14.36 -3.08
C MET A 194 -3.28 -13.25 -2.43
N TRP A 195 -3.88 -12.52 -1.50
CA TRP A 195 -3.21 -11.46 -0.76
C TRP A 195 -2.03 -11.98 0.08
N ALA A 196 -2.22 -13.08 0.82
CA ALA A 196 -1.17 -13.70 1.61
C ALA A 196 -0.02 -14.21 0.74
N ALA A 197 -0.31 -14.85 -0.39
CA ALA A 197 0.69 -15.33 -1.32
C ALA A 197 1.47 -14.19 -1.99
N ALA A 198 0.80 -13.10 -2.41
CA ALA A 198 1.45 -11.92 -2.96
C ALA A 198 2.43 -11.30 -1.94
N ASN A 199 2.00 -11.10 -0.68
CA ASN A 199 2.86 -10.63 0.40
C ASN A 199 4.06 -11.56 0.63
N GLY A 200 3.85 -12.88 0.57
CA GLY A 200 4.92 -13.86 0.69
C GLY A 200 5.99 -13.72 -0.40
N VAL A 201 5.59 -13.53 -1.66
CA VAL A 201 6.53 -13.29 -2.77
C VAL A 201 7.25 -11.96 -2.60
N LEU A 202 6.52 -10.89 -2.31
CA LEU A 202 7.09 -9.55 -2.14
C LEU A 202 8.03 -9.46 -0.93
N SER A 203 7.77 -10.23 0.13
CA SER A 203 8.64 -10.24 1.31
C SER A 203 10.07 -10.71 1.03
N LEU A 204 10.31 -11.42 -0.08
CA LEU A 204 11.64 -11.83 -0.51
C LEU A 204 12.59 -10.66 -0.75
N ILE A 205 12.05 -9.44 -0.99
CA ILE A 205 12.84 -8.24 -1.24
C ILE A 205 13.62 -7.80 0.01
N TRP A 206 13.07 -8.03 1.21
CA TRP A 206 13.65 -7.54 2.48
C TRP A 206 13.93 -8.62 3.52
N ARG A 207 13.87 -9.89 3.15
CA ARG A 207 14.23 -10.97 4.06
C ARG A 207 15.71 -10.92 4.40
N ALA A 208 16.01 -11.03 5.70
CA ALA A 208 17.39 -11.02 6.21
C ALA A 208 18.11 -12.36 6.08
N ASP A 209 17.37 -13.46 5.87
CA ASP A 209 17.86 -14.84 5.85
C ASP A 209 18.31 -15.31 4.45
N SER A 210 18.10 -14.50 3.43
CA SER A 210 18.49 -14.79 2.04
C SER A 210 18.90 -13.54 1.30
N ALA A 211 19.71 -13.68 0.26
CA ALA A 211 19.96 -12.59 -0.66
C ALA A 211 18.66 -12.24 -1.38
N PRO A 212 18.28 -10.94 -1.49
CA PRO A 212 17.10 -10.55 -2.23
C PRO A 212 17.23 -10.98 -3.70
N PRO A 213 16.14 -11.45 -4.32
CA PRO A 213 16.16 -11.77 -5.74
C PRO A 213 16.43 -10.51 -6.55
N GLY A 214 17.26 -10.64 -7.59
CA GLY A 214 17.45 -9.54 -8.53
C GLY A 214 16.16 -9.19 -9.28
N PRO A 215 16.09 -8.00 -9.93
CA PRO A 215 14.89 -7.51 -10.59
C PRO A 215 14.26 -8.50 -11.57
N GLU A 216 15.07 -9.13 -12.44
CA GLU A 216 14.61 -10.13 -13.41
C GLU A 216 13.98 -11.36 -12.75
N MET A 217 14.59 -11.86 -11.68
CA MET A 217 14.05 -13.00 -10.93
C MET A 217 12.72 -12.62 -10.24
N MET A 218 12.62 -11.44 -9.68
CA MET A 218 11.40 -10.95 -9.05
C MET A 218 10.27 -10.84 -10.08
N GLN A 219 10.53 -10.28 -11.25
CA GLN A 219 9.57 -10.23 -12.35
C GLN A 219 9.04 -11.62 -12.71
N ARG A 220 9.92 -12.58 -12.91
CA ARG A 220 9.56 -13.97 -13.23
C ARG A 220 8.74 -14.63 -12.13
N LEU A 221 9.03 -14.34 -10.84
CA LEU A 221 8.25 -14.83 -9.71
C LEU A 221 6.83 -14.27 -9.73
N LEU A 222 6.66 -12.97 -9.98
CA LEU A 222 5.36 -12.31 -10.03
C LEU A 222 4.54 -12.78 -11.24
N GLU A 223 5.15 -12.93 -12.41
CA GLU A 223 4.50 -13.49 -13.60
C GLU A 223 4.03 -14.94 -13.35
N GLN A 224 4.88 -15.74 -12.72
CA GLN A 224 4.54 -17.14 -12.40
C GLN A 224 3.43 -17.20 -11.34
N TRP A 225 3.49 -16.35 -10.32
CA TRP A 225 2.43 -16.23 -9.32
C TRP A 225 1.10 -15.88 -9.97
N MET A 226 1.06 -14.87 -10.83
CA MET A 226 -0.15 -14.45 -11.55
C MET A 226 -0.73 -15.59 -12.40
N ARG A 227 0.14 -16.32 -13.12
CA ARG A 227 -0.28 -17.48 -13.94
C ARG A 227 -0.94 -18.57 -13.09
N ILE A 228 -0.35 -18.87 -11.90
CA ILE A 228 -0.90 -19.87 -10.97
C ILE A 228 -2.26 -19.42 -10.47
N VAL A 229 -2.40 -18.15 -10.06
CA VAL A 229 -3.63 -17.59 -9.54
C VAL A 229 -4.74 -17.63 -10.60
N LEU A 230 -4.52 -17.07 -11.78
CA LEU A 230 -5.53 -17.02 -12.82
C LEU A 230 -5.96 -18.42 -13.27
N LYS A 231 -5.00 -19.35 -13.41
CA LYS A 231 -5.32 -20.75 -13.74
C LYS A 231 -6.11 -21.44 -12.64
N GLY A 232 -5.78 -21.16 -11.36
CA GLY A 232 -6.51 -21.74 -10.23
C GLY A 232 -7.93 -21.19 -10.07
N LEU A 233 -8.23 -20.01 -10.59
CA LEU A 233 -9.56 -19.42 -10.56
C LEU A 233 -10.49 -19.94 -11.68
N THR A 234 -9.93 -20.48 -12.76
CA THR A 234 -10.67 -20.85 -13.99
C THR A 234 -10.74 -22.34 -14.26
N SER A 235 -10.18 -23.18 -13.39
CA SER A 235 -10.07 -24.65 -13.60
C SER A 235 -11.29 -25.45 -13.18
#